data_b54777f0efa62c0e307626ea28de6eea
#
_entry.id   b54777f0efa62c0e307626ea28de6eea
#
_cell.length_a   1.000
_cell.length_b   1.000
_cell.length_c   1.000
_cell.angle_alpha   90.00
_cell.angle_beta   90.00
_cell.angle_gamma   90.00
#
_symmetry.space_group_name_H-M   'P 1'
#
loop_
_entity.id
_entity.type
_entity.pdbx_description
1 polymer ?
#
loop_
_entity_poly.entity_id
_entity_poly.type
_entity_poly.pdbx_seq_one_letter_code
_entity_poly.pdbx_strand_id
1 'polypeptide(L)'
;MKKLIFILAFLCLGITNAQDKLSISNYFKIPESYKRIVKTDYHKWLINKEIKVEEVKTYDGYTIYGLGDYYAAKFNYSIGKRDLHQCADAAMYFRAWYHFNEGDINKIAFTFTDGTRYSYNKFLKKRKLSNTFNSFNKYMAVIWSYAGTWSINKYDTIPVSINNISAGDIFVIGGFPGHAVTVVDIIENECGDKKIMISQSFMPAQDHHILLNPKSNTVWFDINEVHNTGFGFTEDNLKRFKI
;
A
#
# COMPACT_ATOMS: atom_id res chain seq x y z
N MET A 1 13.52 57.71 -46.64
CA MET A 1 12.49 56.70 -46.32
C MET A 1 13.14 55.58 -45.55
N LYS A 2 12.99 55.58 -44.18
CA LYS A 2 13.55 54.57 -43.31
C LYS A 2 12.47 53.50 -43.07
N LYS A 3 12.74 52.25 -43.46
CA LYS A 3 11.88 51.11 -43.23
C LYS A 3 12.08 50.64 -41.79
N LEU A 4 11.01 50.70 -41.01
CA LEU A 4 10.92 50.17 -39.65
C LEU A 4 10.62 48.67 -39.74
N ILE A 5 11.60 47.85 -39.27
CA ILE A 5 11.41 46.39 -39.18
C ILE A 5 10.86 46.10 -37.80
N PHE A 6 9.59 45.64 -37.72
CA PHE A 6 8.99 45.11 -36.50
C PHE A 6 9.46 43.65 -36.30
N ILE A 7 10.28 43.43 -35.27
CA ILE A 7 10.62 42.09 -34.82
C ILE A 7 9.54 41.64 -33.84
N LEU A 8 8.69 40.72 -34.29
CA LEU A 8 7.73 40.05 -33.44
C LEU A 8 8.48 38.98 -32.62
N ALA A 9 8.71 39.26 -31.34
CA ALA A 9 9.23 38.27 -30.41
C ALA A 9 8.12 37.30 -30.05
N PHE A 10 8.19 36.09 -30.60
CA PHE A 10 7.34 34.96 -30.18
C PHE A 10 7.82 34.52 -28.79
N LEU A 11 7.09 34.89 -27.76
CA LEU A 11 7.24 34.29 -26.42
C LEU A 11 6.70 32.86 -26.50
N CYS A 12 7.57 31.86 -26.71
CA CYS A 12 7.24 30.46 -26.40
C CYS A 12 7.06 30.33 -24.89
N LEU A 13 5.82 30.46 -24.44
CA LEU A 13 5.43 29.96 -23.14
C LEU A 13 5.62 28.44 -23.17
N GLY A 14 6.72 27.96 -22.58
CA GLY A 14 6.97 26.56 -22.33
C GLY A 14 5.89 26.06 -21.37
N ILE A 15 4.86 25.40 -21.91
CA ILE A 15 3.95 24.56 -21.14
C ILE A 15 4.81 23.40 -20.66
N THR A 16 5.32 23.49 -19.44
CA THR A 16 5.82 22.31 -18.74
C THR A 16 4.62 21.44 -18.45
N ASN A 17 4.38 20.44 -19.29
CA ASN A 17 3.48 19.34 -18.97
C ASN A 17 4.05 18.67 -17.72
N ALA A 18 3.50 18.98 -16.56
CA ALA A 18 3.67 18.17 -15.38
C ALA A 18 3.16 16.78 -15.77
N GLN A 19 4.07 15.84 -15.95
CA GLN A 19 3.70 14.45 -16.26
C GLN A 19 2.84 13.96 -15.11
N ASP A 20 1.57 13.68 -15.37
CA ASP A 20 0.63 13.23 -14.35
C ASP A 20 1.23 12.02 -13.62
N LYS A 21 1.31 12.12 -12.28
CA LYS A 21 1.83 11.05 -11.45
C LYS A 21 0.98 9.81 -11.62
N LEU A 22 1.62 8.68 -11.88
CA LEU A 22 0.92 7.40 -11.97
C LEU A 22 0.37 7.00 -10.59
N SER A 23 -0.85 6.49 -10.59
CA SER A 23 -1.53 5.96 -9.41
C SER A 23 -2.37 4.75 -9.80
N ILE A 24 -2.87 3.98 -8.83
CA ILE A 24 -3.79 2.87 -9.13
C ILE A 24 -5.00 3.37 -9.91
N SER A 25 -5.53 4.56 -9.54
CA SER A 25 -6.77 5.09 -10.11
C SER A 25 -6.66 5.47 -11.59
N ASN A 26 -5.48 5.89 -12.07
CA ASN A 26 -5.29 6.36 -13.44
C ASN A 26 -4.46 5.42 -14.32
N TYR A 27 -3.75 4.44 -13.75
CA TYR A 27 -2.87 3.55 -14.50
C TYR A 27 -3.53 2.21 -14.87
N PHE A 28 -4.20 1.54 -13.91
CA PHE A 28 -4.75 0.22 -14.14
C PHE A 28 -6.15 0.27 -14.74
N LYS A 29 -6.31 -0.42 -15.88
CA LYS A 29 -7.61 -0.55 -16.53
C LYS A 29 -8.55 -1.43 -15.72
N ILE A 30 -9.80 -1.01 -15.63
CA ILE A 30 -10.90 -1.80 -15.08
C ILE A 30 -11.52 -2.59 -16.23
N PRO A 31 -11.79 -3.91 -16.07
CA PRO A 31 -12.51 -4.69 -17.08
C PRO A 31 -13.89 -4.07 -17.40
N GLU A 32 -14.34 -4.13 -18.66
CA GLU A 32 -15.54 -3.42 -19.15
C GLU A 32 -16.80 -3.69 -18.33
N SER A 33 -16.98 -4.92 -17.83
CA SER A 33 -18.15 -5.30 -17.03
C SER A 33 -18.07 -4.90 -15.55
N TYR A 34 -16.98 -4.25 -15.13
CA TYR A 34 -16.74 -3.90 -13.73
C TYR A 34 -16.68 -2.39 -13.52
N LYS A 35 -17.01 -1.96 -12.31
CA LYS A 35 -16.85 -0.57 -11.84
C LYS A 35 -16.12 -0.55 -10.50
N ARG A 36 -15.30 0.47 -10.28
CA ARG A 36 -14.62 0.67 -8.97
C ARG A 36 -15.63 1.09 -7.92
N ILE A 37 -15.54 0.47 -6.73
CA ILE A 37 -16.44 0.76 -5.61
C ILE A 37 -15.66 1.45 -4.51
N VAL A 38 -15.60 2.77 -4.55
CA VAL A 38 -14.93 3.54 -3.49
C VAL A 38 -15.91 3.79 -2.35
N LYS A 39 -15.75 3.07 -1.23
CA LYS A 39 -16.64 3.13 -0.06
C LYS A 39 -16.12 4.01 1.08
N THR A 40 -14.81 4.26 1.14
CA THR A 40 -14.17 4.97 2.26
C THR A 40 -13.11 5.94 1.78
N ASP A 41 -12.80 6.97 2.59
CA ASP A 41 -11.71 7.89 2.30
C ASP A 41 -10.35 7.17 2.31
N TYR A 42 -10.20 6.13 3.12
CA TYR A 42 -9.00 5.30 3.10
C TYR A 42 -8.83 4.58 1.75
N HIS A 43 -9.91 4.03 1.15
CA HIS A 43 -9.87 3.46 -0.20
C HIS A 43 -9.46 4.52 -1.22
N LYS A 44 -10.10 5.70 -1.19
CA LYS A 44 -9.75 6.82 -2.06
C LYS A 44 -8.28 7.22 -1.92
N TRP A 45 -7.76 7.22 -0.70
CA TRP A 45 -6.35 7.51 -0.43
C TRP A 45 -5.43 6.45 -1.03
N LEU A 46 -5.75 5.15 -0.87
CA LEU A 46 -4.97 4.02 -1.40
C LEU A 46 -4.83 4.09 -2.92
N ILE A 47 -5.93 4.24 -3.65
CA ILE A 47 -5.92 4.25 -5.13
C ILE A 47 -5.25 5.49 -5.73
N ASN A 48 -5.08 6.55 -4.96
CA ASN A 48 -4.36 7.77 -5.36
C ASN A 48 -2.90 7.80 -4.90
N LYS A 49 -2.38 6.73 -4.30
CA LYS A 49 -0.94 6.64 -3.99
C LYS A 49 -0.15 6.57 -5.27
N GLU A 50 0.92 7.36 -5.32
CA GLU A 50 1.85 7.36 -6.44
C GLU A 50 2.52 5.98 -6.58
N ILE A 51 2.55 5.47 -7.82
CA ILE A 51 3.20 4.23 -8.19
C ILE A 51 4.27 4.47 -9.25
N LYS A 52 5.15 3.49 -9.39
CA LYS A 52 6.18 3.43 -10.45
C LYS A 52 6.17 2.06 -11.10
N VAL A 53 6.31 2.05 -12.42
CA VAL A 53 6.46 0.83 -13.24
C VAL A 53 7.96 0.57 -13.40
N GLU A 54 8.58 0.10 -12.34
CA GLU A 54 10.02 -0.13 -12.22
C GLU A 54 10.27 -1.45 -11.50
N GLU A 55 11.49 -1.95 -11.55
CA GLU A 55 11.92 -3.15 -10.82
C GLU A 55 11.70 -3.01 -9.30
N VAL A 56 11.26 -4.10 -8.68
CA VAL A 56 11.20 -4.23 -7.22
C VAL A 56 12.58 -4.55 -6.68
N LYS A 57 13.04 -3.73 -5.76
CA LYS A 57 14.35 -3.88 -5.11
C LYS A 57 14.21 -4.15 -3.63
N THR A 58 15.17 -4.89 -3.10
CA THR A 58 15.35 -5.05 -1.66
C THR A 58 15.85 -3.77 -1.00
N TYR A 59 15.80 -3.72 0.32
CA TYR A 59 16.29 -2.63 1.16
C TYR A 59 17.77 -2.27 0.89
N ASP A 60 18.57 -3.20 0.40
CA ASP A 60 20.00 -3.05 0.06
C ASP A 60 20.25 -2.89 -1.45
N GLY A 61 19.18 -2.83 -2.25
CA GLY A 61 19.23 -2.41 -3.66
C GLY A 61 19.29 -3.53 -4.68
N TYR A 62 19.24 -4.81 -4.26
CA TYR A 62 19.19 -5.94 -5.20
C TYR A 62 17.80 -6.02 -5.85
N THR A 63 17.77 -6.26 -7.16
CA THR A 63 16.55 -6.58 -7.90
C THR A 63 16.17 -8.05 -7.64
N ILE A 64 14.93 -8.27 -7.18
CA ILE A 64 14.44 -9.62 -6.86
C ILE A 64 13.76 -10.26 -8.07
N TYR A 65 12.95 -9.48 -8.80
CA TYR A 65 12.15 -9.97 -9.92
C TYR A 65 12.20 -9.01 -11.08
N GLY A 66 12.15 -9.54 -12.30
CA GLY A 66 11.90 -8.76 -13.50
C GLY A 66 10.49 -8.13 -13.47
N LEU A 67 10.34 -6.99 -14.10
CA LEU A 67 9.03 -6.34 -14.26
C LEU A 67 8.09 -7.28 -15.03
N GLY A 68 6.90 -7.53 -14.45
CA GLY A 68 5.87 -8.39 -15.06
C GLY A 68 5.91 -9.86 -14.66
N ASP A 69 6.91 -10.34 -13.92
CA ASP A 69 6.97 -11.75 -13.50
C ASP A 69 5.91 -12.05 -12.43
N TYR A 70 5.82 -11.22 -11.36
CA TYR A 70 4.91 -11.42 -10.23
C TYR A 70 4.22 -10.15 -9.78
N TYR A 71 4.59 -9.00 -10.31
CA TYR A 71 4.06 -7.69 -9.93
C TYR A 71 3.93 -6.76 -11.13
N ALA A 72 3.03 -5.78 -11.01
CA ALA A 72 2.73 -4.83 -12.07
C ALA A 72 3.36 -3.45 -11.86
N ALA A 73 3.52 -3.03 -10.62
CA ALA A 73 4.08 -1.74 -10.23
C ALA A 73 4.46 -1.76 -8.75
N LYS A 74 5.30 -0.82 -8.33
CA LYS A 74 5.60 -0.56 -6.92
C LYS A 74 5.10 0.80 -6.48
N PHE A 75 4.84 0.98 -5.19
CA PHE A 75 4.51 2.28 -4.63
C PHE A 75 5.75 3.16 -4.53
N ASN A 76 5.58 4.46 -4.85
CA ASN A 76 6.68 5.43 -4.84
C ASN A 76 6.94 5.98 -3.44
N TYR A 77 7.56 5.18 -2.58
CA TYR A 77 8.10 5.60 -1.29
C TYR A 77 9.29 4.74 -0.87
N SER A 78 10.09 5.24 0.05
CA SER A 78 11.27 4.52 0.53
C SER A 78 10.92 3.58 1.68
N ILE A 79 11.34 2.34 1.59
CA ILE A 79 11.24 1.33 2.65
C ILE A 79 12.39 1.42 3.67
N GLY A 80 13.31 2.35 3.48
CA GLY A 80 14.51 2.49 4.31
C GLY A 80 15.69 1.64 3.84
N LYS A 81 16.71 1.54 4.70
CA LYS A 81 17.99 0.85 4.39
C LYS A 81 18.26 -0.32 5.34
N ARG A 82 17.23 -0.87 5.96
CA ARG A 82 17.33 -2.01 6.88
C ARG A 82 16.30 -3.05 6.50
N ASP A 83 16.59 -4.31 6.77
CA ASP A 83 15.66 -5.43 6.59
C ASP A 83 14.55 -5.40 7.63
N LEU A 84 13.63 -4.43 7.50
CA LEU A 84 12.52 -4.22 8.43
C LEU A 84 11.16 -4.11 7.76
N HIS A 85 11.05 -3.38 6.65
CA HIS A 85 9.77 -3.16 5.97
C HIS A 85 9.33 -4.41 5.19
N GLN A 86 8.85 -5.43 5.91
CA GLN A 86 8.40 -6.70 5.34
C GLN A 86 6.87 -6.71 5.12
N CYS A 87 6.27 -7.87 4.88
CA CYS A 87 4.86 -7.99 4.47
C CYS A 87 3.85 -7.37 5.45
N ALA A 88 3.95 -7.68 6.75
CA ALA A 88 3.09 -7.09 7.77
C ALA A 88 3.33 -5.59 7.95
N ASP A 89 4.60 -5.17 7.76
CA ASP A 89 5.02 -3.80 7.95
C ASP A 89 4.47 -2.88 6.88
N ALA A 90 4.38 -3.37 5.63
CA ALA A 90 3.72 -2.67 4.53
C ALA A 90 2.24 -2.39 4.83
N ALA A 91 1.52 -3.39 5.36
CA ALA A 91 0.11 -3.24 5.74
C ALA A 91 -0.07 -2.24 6.90
N MET A 92 0.75 -2.37 7.96
CA MET A 92 0.75 -1.43 9.08
C MET A 92 1.13 -0.01 8.64
N TYR A 93 2.11 0.12 7.74
CA TYR A 93 2.56 1.42 7.24
C TYR A 93 1.47 2.17 6.50
N PHE A 94 0.76 1.54 5.58
CA PHE A 94 -0.32 2.19 4.85
C PHE A 94 -1.44 2.67 5.78
N ARG A 95 -1.85 1.83 6.73
CA ARG A 95 -2.87 2.22 7.71
C ARG A 95 -2.42 3.41 8.55
N ALA A 96 -1.20 3.36 9.08
CA ALA A 96 -0.63 4.43 9.90
C ALA A 96 -0.41 5.72 9.08
N TRP A 97 0.09 5.60 7.85
CA TRP A 97 0.34 6.75 6.99
C TRP A 97 -0.93 7.49 6.59
N TYR A 98 -2.01 6.74 6.33
CA TYR A 98 -3.33 7.36 6.13
C TYR A 98 -3.72 8.22 7.33
N HIS A 99 -3.71 7.68 8.53
CA HIS A 99 -4.06 8.43 9.73
C HIS A 99 -3.11 9.60 10.03
N PHE A 100 -1.82 9.45 9.70
CA PHE A 100 -0.87 10.54 9.81
C PHE A 100 -1.23 11.70 8.87
N ASN A 101 -1.61 11.41 7.63
CA ASN A 101 -2.02 12.43 6.65
C ASN A 101 -3.32 13.13 7.04
N GLU A 102 -4.27 12.39 7.62
CA GLU A 102 -5.54 12.95 8.11
C GLU A 102 -5.39 13.74 9.45
N GLY A 103 -4.20 13.74 10.04
CA GLY A 103 -3.97 14.34 11.37
C GLY A 103 -4.50 13.52 12.54
N ASP A 104 -5.05 12.34 12.29
CA ASP A 104 -5.64 11.43 13.29
C ASP A 104 -4.59 10.62 14.04
N ILE A 105 -3.54 11.26 14.55
CA ILE A 105 -2.39 10.59 15.18
C ILE A 105 -2.75 9.73 16.40
N ASN A 106 -3.90 9.99 17.03
CA ASN A 106 -4.42 9.17 18.12
C ASN A 106 -4.81 7.74 17.69
N LYS A 107 -5.09 7.54 16.40
CA LYS A 107 -5.43 6.25 15.81
C LYS A 107 -4.19 5.44 15.42
N ILE A 108 -2.99 6.01 15.52
CA ILE A 108 -1.75 5.33 15.17
C ILE A 108 -1.20 4.59 16.39
N ALA A 109 -1.50 3.30 16.46
CA ALA A 109 -1.00 2.41 17.51
C ALA A 109 -1.01 0.96 17.04
N PHE A 110 0.05 0.23 17.37
CA PHE A 110 0.19 -1.21 17.09
C PHE A 110 0.66 -1.95 18.34
N THR A 111 0.43 -3.25 18.33
CA THR A 111 0.77 -4.12 19.43
C THR A 111 1.99 -4.98 19.07
N PHE A 112 3.00 -4.97 19.91
CA PHE A 112 4.20 -5.79 19.77
C PHE A 112 3.90 -7.28 19.97
N THR A 113 4.82 -8.12 19.57
CA THR A 113 4.70 -9.58 19.74
C THR A 113 4.51 -10.02 21.19
N ASP A 114 5.05 -9.27 22.16
CA ASP A 114 4.86 -9.49 23.61
C ASP A 114 3.50 -9.01 24.16
N GLY A 115 2.64 -8.44 23.32
CA GLY A 115 1.34 -7.88 23.71
C GLY A 115 1.37 -6.42 24.15
N THR A 116 2.54 -5.77 24.16
CA THR A 116 2.65 -4.36 24.53
C THR A 116 2.07 -3.46 23.43
N ARG A 117 0.97 -2.73 23.72
CA ARG A 117 0.44 -1.73 22.80
C ARG A 117 1.27 -0.45 22.85
N TYR A 118 1.75 0.00 21.69
CA TYR A 118 2.60 1.16 21.55
C TYR A 118 2.03 2.18 20.56
N SER A 119 1.61 3.35 21.06
CA SER A 119 1.04 4.41 20.25
C SER A 119 2.09 5.41 19.79
N TYR A 120 1.81 6.08 18.67
CA TYR A 120 2.65 7.15 18.14
C TYR A 120 2.78 8.33 19.13
N ASN A 121 1.70 8.70 19.79
CA ASN A 121 1.73 9.73 20.83
C ASN A 121 2.64 9.39 22.02
N LYS A 122 2.61 8.11 22.46
CA LYS A 122 3.53 7.63 23.51
C LYS A 122 4.99 7.71 23.05
N PHE A 123 5.25 7.36 21.77
CA PHE A 123 6.58 7.49 21.17
C PHE A 123 7.06 8.93 21.14
N LEU A 124 6.24 9.87 20.63
CA LEU A 124 6.58 11.30 20.56
C LEU A 124 6.92 11.85 21.96
N LYS A 125 6.04 11.58 22.93
CA LYS A 125 6.24 12.01 24.32
C LYS A 125 7.53 11.44 24.92
N LYS A 126 7.73 10.13 24.78
CA LYS A 126 8.93 9.45 25.36
C LYS A 126 10.24 9.95 24.74
N ARG A 127 10.24 10.27 23.45
CA ARG A 127 11.41 10.72 22.70
C ARG A 127 11.57 12.24 22.64
N LYS A 128 10.60 13.01 23.20
CA LYS A 128 10.54 14.47 23.13
C LYS A 128 10.62 15.00 21.70
N LEU A 129 9.84 14.38 20.79
CA LEU A 129 9.82 14.69 19.35
C LEU A 129 8.53 15.42 18.98
N SER A 130 8.63 16.31 17.99
CA SER A 130 7.50 16.93 17.34
C SER A 130 6.84 15.97 16.33
N ASN A 131 5.54 16.17 16.04
CA ASN A 131 4.82 15.44 15.02
C ASN A 131 5.29 15.87 13.62
N THR A 132 6.22 15.13 13.05
CA THR A 132 6.76 15.32 11.70
C THR A 132 6.80 13.98 10.98
N PHE A 133 6.85 14.00 9.64
CA PHE A 133 6.98 12.77 8.85
C PHE A 133 8.26 11.97 9.20
N ASN A 134 9.35 12.67 9.56
CA ASN A 134 10.57 12.00 10.04
C ASN A 134 10.33 11.28 11.38
N SER A 135 9.61 11.90 12.32
CA SER A 135 9.24 11.28 13.59
C SER A 135 8.30 10.08 13.38
N PHE A 136 7.36 10.20 12.43
CA PHE A 136 6.49 9.11 12.03
C PHE A 136 7.28 7.90 11.50
N ASN A 137 8.22 8.12 10.58
CA ASN A 137 9.06 7.03 10.06
C ASN A 137 9.95 6.40 11.14
N LYS A 138 10.47 7.20 12.09
CA LYS A 138 11.20 6.67 13.25
C LYS A 138 10.32 5.79 14.13
N TYR A 139 9.06 6.17 14.34
CA TYR A 139 8.08 5.35 15.05
C TYR A 139 7.79 4.05 14.29
N MET A 140 7.51 4.12 13.00
CA MET A 140 7.25 2.93 12.19
C MET A 140 8.43 1.96 12.22
N ALA A 141 9.66 2.44 12.19
CA ALA A 141 10.84 1.59 12.32
C ALA A 141 10.91 0.85 13.67
N VAL A 142 10.36 1.42 14.75
CA VAL A 142 10.21 0.72 16.03
C VAL A 142 9.12 -0.35 15.93
N ILE A 143 7.97 -0.01 15.34
CA ILE A 143 6.88 -0.97 15.15
C ILE A 143 7.38 -2.18 14.34
N TRP A 144 8.04 -1.97 13.22
CA TRP A 144 8.59 -3.02 12.35
C TRP A 144 9.61 -3.93 13.05
N SER A 145 10.29 -3.43 14.10
CA SER A 145 11.25 -4.23 14.86
C SER A 145 10.60 -5.18 15.90
N TYR A 146 9.33 -4.93 16.29
CA TYR A 146 8.71 -5.63 17.42
C TYR A 146 7.30 -6.17 17.13
N ALA A 147 6.66 -5.76 16.05
CA ALA A 147 5.38 -6.27 15.60
C ALA A 147 5.58 -7.08 14.30
N GLY A 148 4.62 -7.93 13.96
CA GLY A 148 4.64 -8.75 12.74
C GLY A 148 3.29 -9.41 12.50
N THR A 149 3.22 -10.37 11.57
CA THR A 149 1.98 -11.06 11.20
C THR A 149 1.26 -11.66 12.39
N TRP A 150 2.00 -12.24 13.34
CA TRP A 150 1.43 -12.84 14.52
C TRP A 150 0.72 -11.80 15.41
N SER A 151 1.37 -10.67 15.70
CA SER A 151 0.79 -9.65 16.57
C SER A 151 -0.39 -8.92 15.93
N ILE A 152 -0.31 -8.55 14.65
CA ILE A 152 -1.43 -7.89 13.98
C ILE A 152 -2.64 -8.82 13.87
N ASN A 153 -2.45 -10.10 13.55
CA ASN A 153 -3.53 -11.07 13.50
C ASN A 153 -4.21 -11.27 14.86
N LYS A 154 -3.42 -11.32 15.94
CA LYS A 154 -3.92 -11.59 17.29
C LYS A 154 -4.54 -10.37 17.96
N TYR A 155 -3.94 -9.20 17.81
CA TYR A 155 -4.26 -8.04 18.64
C TYR A 155 -4.88 -6.88 17.88
N ASP A 156 -4.42 -6.58 16.67
CA ASP A 156 -4.69 -5.31 16.00
C ASP A 156 -5.76 -5.41 14.91
N THR A 157 -6.26 -6.62 14.63
CA THR A 157 -7.28 -6.83 13.60
C THR A 157 -8.51 -7.57 14.14
N ILE A 158 -9.60 -7.49 13.37
CA ILE A 158 -10.84 -8.28 13.55
C ILE A 158 -11.13 -9.05 12.28
N PRO A 159 -11.79 -10.25 12.38
CA PRO A 159 -12.27 -10.97 11.21
C PRO A 159 -13.28 -10.16 10.40
N VAL A 160 -13.27 -10.32 9.09
CA VAL A 160 -14.23 -9.74 8.16
C VAL A 160 -14.79 -10.82 7.26
N SER A 161 -16.11 -10.86 7.07
CA SER A 161 -16.73 -11.73 6.07
C SER A 161 -16.31 -11.25 4.67
N ILE A 162 -16.09 -12.19 3.76
CA ILE A 162 -15.72 -11.91 2.38
C ILE A 162 -16.74 -11.01 1.66
N ASN A 163 -18.02 -11.13 2.00
CA ASN A 163 -19.07 -10.26 1.46
C ASN A 163 -18.91 -8.79 1.85
N ASN A 164 -18.24 -8.53 2.99
CA ASN A 164 -18.00 -7.19 3.55
C ASN A 164 -16.58 -6.67 3.30
N ILE A 165 -15.83 -7.33 2.40
CA ILE A 165 -14.47 -6.92 2.03
C ILE A 165 -14.42 -5.46 1.57
N SER A 166 -13.40 -4.75 1.99
CA SER A 166 -13.15 -3.35 1.64
C SER A 166 -11.66 -3.12 1.37
N ALA A 167 -11.34 -2.14 0.55
CA ALA A 167 -9.95 -1.71 0.42
C ALA A 167 -9.42 -1.21 1.77
N GLY A 168 -8.20 -1.61 2.09
CA GLY A 168 -7.58 -1.46 3.40
C GLY A 168 -7.71 -2.68 4.31
N ASP A 169 -8.53 -3.67 3.95
CA ASP A 169 -8.50 -4.99 4.60
C ASP A 169 -7.22 -5.73 4.21
N ILE A 170 -6.86 -6.71 5.01
CA ILE A 170 -5.68 -7.53 4.79
C ILE A 170 -6.03 -9.01 4.84
N PHE A 171 -5.39 -9.80 4.00
CA PHE A 171 -5.29 -11.22 4.25
C PHE A 171 -4.02 -11.46 5.08
N VAL A 172 -4.15 -12.11 6.23
CA VAL A 172 -3.03 -12.36 7.13
C VAL A 172 -3.03 -13.76 7.72
N ILE A 173 -1.94 -14.47 7.51
CA ILE A 173 -1.58 -15.69 8.23
C ILE A 173 -0.63 -15.29 9.33
N GLY A 174 -1.09 -15.34 10.59
CA GLY A 174 -0.27 -15.01 11.74
C GLY A 174 0.66 -16.16 12.09
N GLY A 175 1.96 -15.89 12.21
CA GLY A 175 2.91 -16.95 12.57
C GLY A 175 4.38 -16.61 12.28
N PHE A 176 5.21 -17.63 12.44
CA PHE A 176 6.64 -17.64 12.16
C PHE A 176 6.97 -18.98 11.47
N PRO A 177 6.87 -19.08 10.13
CA PRO A 177 6.58 -18.02 9.17
C PRO A 177 5.11 -17.61 9.14
N GLY A 178 4.87 -16.36 8.73
CA GLY A 178 3.55 -15.83 8.44
C GLY A 178 3.63 -14.92 7.21
N HIS A 179 2.46 -14.50 6.69
CA HIS A 179 2.41 -13.56 5.56
C HIS A 179 1.20 -12.63 5.64
N ALA A 180 1.31 -11.47 5.01
CA ALA A 180 0.21 -10.51 4.89
C ALA A 180 0.23 -9.81 3.53
N VAL A 181 -0.96 -9.62 2.95
CA VAL A 181 -1.19 -8.78 1.78
C VAL A 181 -2.30 -7.79 2.05
N THR A 182 -2.24 -6.61 1.42
CA THR A 182 -3.25 -5.55 1.59
C THR A 182 -4.13 -5.47 0.36
N VAL A 183 -5.45 -5.43 0.56
CA VAL A 183 -6.43 -5.10 -0.48
C VAL A 183 -6.35 -3.60 -0.74
N VAL A 184 -5.89 -3.20 -1.92
CA VAL A 184 -5.68 -1.78 -2.25
C VAL A 184 -6.75 -1.19 -3.16
N ASP A 185 -7.48 -2.04 -3.88
CA ASP A 185 -8.61 -1.62 -4.72
C ASP A 185 -9.65 -2.74 -4.86
N ILE A 186 -10.90 -2.36 -5.14
CA ILE A 186 -12.02 -3.29 -5.35
C ILE A 186 -12.87 -2.79 -6.50
N ILE A 187 -13.25 -3.72 -7.37
CA ILE A 187 -14.22 -3.52 -8.45
C ILE A 187 -15.36 -4.55 -8.34
N GLU A 188 -16.53 -4.21 -8.83
CA GLU A 188 -17.74 -5.04 -8.80
C GLU A 188 -18.48 -4.93 -10.13
N ASN A 189 -19.06 -6.04 -10.58
CA ASN A 189 -19.93 -6.07 -11.76
C ASN A 189 -21.42 -5.92 -11.38
N GLU A 190 -22.30 -5.89 -12.34
CA GLU A 190 -23.75 -5.75 -12.11
C GLU A 190 -24.37 -6.96 -11.39
N CYS A 191 -23.73 -8.13 -11.45
CA CYS A 191 -24.15 -9.33 -10.74
C CYS A 191 -23.70 -9.36 -9.26
N GLY A 192 -22.88 -8.39 -8.84
CA GLY A 192 -22.30 -8.33 -7.49
C GLY A 192 -20.99 -9.11 -7.33
N ASP A 193 -20.44 -9.67 -8.43
CA ASP A 193 -19.15 -10.33 -8.39
C ASP A 193 -18.04 -9.29 -8.19
N LYS A 194 -17.15 -9.57 -7.26
CA LYS A 194 -16.06 -8.66 -6.91
C LYS A 194 -14.71 -9.19 -7.35
N LYS A 195 -13.86 -8.27 -7.81
CA LYS A 195 -12.43 -8.51 -7.96
C LYS A 195 -11.67 -7.54 -7.07
N ILE A 196 -10.52 -7.99 -6.60
CA ILE A 196 -9.64 -7.19 -5.73
C ILE A 196 -8.27 -7.04 -6.35
N MET A 197 -7.62 -5.94 -6.03
CA MET A 197 -6.20 -5.72 -6.28
C MET A 197 -5.47 -5.79 -4.94
N ILE A 198 -4.39 -6.56 -4.90
CA ILE A 198 -3.63 -6.78 -3.67
C ILE A 198 -2.18 -6.34 -3.82
N SER A 199 -1.60 -5.94 -2.71
CA SER A 199 -0.20 -5.51 -2.63
C SER A 199 0.52 -6.10 -1.44
N GLN A 200 1.84 -6.20 -1.56
CA GLN A 200 2.72 -6.70 -0.50
C GLN A 200 4.09 -6.04 -0.53
N SER A 201 4.82 -6.12 0.57
CA SER A 201 6.27 -6.27 0.63
C SER A 201 6.59 -7.73 1.01
N PHE A 202 7.87 -8.10 1.08
CA PHE A 202 8.26 -9.46 1.39
C PHE A 202 9.52 -9.52 2.26
N MET A 203 10.04 -10.72 2.46
CA MET A 203 11.27 -11.00 3.21
C MET A 203 12.34 -11.58 2.26
N PRO A 204 13.52 -10.97 2.13
CA PRO A 204 13.97 -9.76 2.82
C PRO A 204 13.12 -8.53 2.45
N ALA A 205 13.18 -7.46 3.28
CA ALA A 205 12.43 -6.23 3.04
C ALA A 205 12.67 -5.70 1.63
N GLN A 206 11.59 -5.43 0.92
CA GLN A 206 11.63 -5.01 -0.48
C GLN A 206 10.55 -3.98 -0.78
N ASP A 207 10.67 -3.28 -1.90
CA ASP A 207 9.69 -2.29 -2.33
C ASP A 207 8.26 -2.85 -2.23
N HIS A 208 7.35 -2.08 -1.66
CA HIS A 208 5.94 -2.42 -1.59
C HIS A 208 5.34 -2.39 -3.00
N HIS A 209 4.78 -3.50 -3.46
CA HIS A 209 4.39 -3.69 -4.86
C HIS A 209 3.00 -4.31 -5.00
N ILE A 210 2.39 -4.07 -6.16
CA ILE A 210 1.08 -4.58 -6.57
C ILE A 210 1.30 -5.91 -7.29
N LEU A 211 0.63 -6.96 -6.82
CA LEU A 211 0.79 -8.31 -7.38
C LEU A 211 0.06 -8.47 -8.71
N LEU A 212 0.61 -9.31 -9.57
CA LEU A 212 -0.07 -9.88 -10.73
C LEU A 212 -0.74 -11.20 -10.33
N ASN A 213 -1.96 -11.40 -10.82
CA ASN A 213 -2.66 -12.67 -10.72
C ASN A 213 -2.00 -13.66 -11.71
N PRO A 214 -1.40 -14.76 -11.24
CA PRO A 214 -0.65 -15.68 -12.09
C PRO A 214 -1.54 -16.42 -13.12
N LYS A 215 -2.86 -16.48 -12.89
CA LYS A 215 -3.79 -17.12 -13.83
C LYS A 215 -4.18 -16.22 -14.99
N SER A 216 -4.44 -14.94 -14.72
CA SER A 216 -4.96 -13.99 -15.71
C SER A 216 -3.91 -13.03 -16.25
N ASN A 217 -2.75 -12.98 -15.61
CA ASN A 217 -1.69 -11.98 -15.87
C ASN A 217 -2.20 -10.52 -15.79
N THR A 218 -3.17 -10.29 -14.92
CA THR A 218 -3.71 -8.96 -14.61
C THR A 218 -3.51 -8.63 -13.13
N VAL A 219 -3.80 -7.41 -12.71
CA VAL A 219 -3.75 -7.01 -11.29
C VAL A 219 -5.02 -7.40 -10.52
N TRP A 220 -6.01 -7.98 -11.21
CA TRP A 220 -7.30 -8.30 -10.63
C TRP A 220 -7.39 -9.78 -10.27
N PHE A 221 -7.67 -10.03 -9.00
CA PHE A 221 -7.93 -11.36 -8.46
C PHE A 221 -9.42 -11.52 -8.22
N ASP A 222 -10.01 -12.63 -8.64
CA ASP A 222 -11.27 -13.05 -8.05
C ASP A 222 -11.02 -13.35 -6.57
N ILE A 223 -11.99 -13.04 -5.72
CA ILE A 223 -11.78 -13.16 -4.27
C ILE A 223 -11.32 -14.56 -3.89
N ASN A 224 -11.88 -15.59 -4.53
CA ASN A 224 -11.53 -16.99 -4.30
C ASN A 224 -10.13 -17.36 -4.84
N GLU A 225 -9.47 -16.48 -5.57
CA GLU A 225 -8.15 -16.73 -6.15
C GLU A 225 -6.98 -16.21 -5.31
N VAL A 226 -7.24 -15.57 -4.17
CA VAL A 226 -6.17 -15.06 -3.28
C VAL A 226 -5.25 -16.19 -2.79
N HIS A 227 -5.75 -17.43 -2.71
CA HIS A 227 -4.93 -18.61 -2.43
C HIS A 227 -3.85 -18.87 -3.50
N ASN A 228 -4.04 -18.40 -4.75
CA ASN A 228 -3.08 -18.56 -5.83
C ASN A 228 -1.83 -17.64 -5.72
N THR A 229 -1.78 -16.77 -4.72
CA THR A 229 -0.57 -15.99 -4.40
C THR A 229 0.58 -16.86 -3.87
N GLY A 230 0.38 -18.17 -3.72
CA GLY A 230 1.38 -19.10 -3.19
C GLY A 230 1.42 -19.19 -1.66
N PHE A 231 0.61 -18.39 -0.95
CA PHE A 231 0.61 -18.36 0.53
C PHE A 231 -0.55 -19.12 1.16
N GLY A 232 -1.49 -19.65 0.35
CA GLY A 232 -2.60 -20.46 0.84
C GLY A 232 -3.62 -19.66 1.67
N PHE A 233 -3.81 -18.38 1.40
CA PHE A 233 -4.84 -17.59 2.05
C PHE A 233 -6.24 -18.15 1.81
N THR A 234 -7.06 -18.13 2.85
CA THR A 234 -8.49 -18.48 2.83
C THR A 234 -9.32 -17.28 3.29
N GLU A 235 -10.65 -17.39 3.23
CA GLU A 235 -11.55 -16.35 3.75
C GLU A 235 -11.31 -16.09 5.25
N ASP A 236 -10.94 -17.09 6.04
CA ASP A 236 -10.65 -16.94 7.48
C ASP A 236 -9.45 -16.01 7.76
N ASN A 237 -8.60 -15.82 6.76
CA ASN A 237 -7.45 -14.92 6.86
C ASN A 237 -7.80 -13.47 6.60
N LEU A 238 -9.03 -13.17 6.12
CA LEU A 238 -9.46 -11.79 5.86
C LEU A 238 -9.72 -11.06 7.16
N LYS A 239 -8.99 -9.98 7.38
CA LYS A 239 -9.02 -9.18 8.60
C LYS A 239 -9.07 -7.68 8.27
N ARG A 240 -9.59 -6.90 9.23
CA ARG A 240 -9.58 -5.44 9.20
C ARG A 240 -8.88 -4.91 10.43
N PHE A 241 -8.03 -3.89 10.26
CA PHE A 241 -7.43 -3.21 11.40
C PHE A 241 -8.51 -2.58 12.28
N LYS A 242 -8.38 -2.75 13.59
CA LYS A 242 -9.17 -2.00 14.59
C LYS A 242 -8.88 -0.51 14.45
N ILE A 243 -9.88 0.30 14.73
CA ILE A 243 -9.72 1.76 14.72
C ILE A 243 -9.01 2.20 15.99
#